data_777def60977211e2440f0010b405c9ad
#
_entry.id   777def60977211e2440f0010b405c9ad
#
_cell.length_a   1.000
_cell.length_b   1.000
_cell.length_c   1.000
_cell.angle_alpha   90.00
_cell.angle_beta   90.00
_cell.angle_gamma   90.00
#
_symmetry.space_group_name_H-M   'P 1'
#
loop_
_entity.id
_entity.type
_entity.pdbx_description
1 polymer ?
#
loop_
_entity_poly.entity_id
_entity_poly.type
_entity_poly.pdbx_seq_one_letter_code
_entity_poly.pdbx_strand_id
1 'polypeptide(L)'
;MITCVVDYTIDPRKTAEFERFARAWIGLVSKHGGQHHGYFLPAEGASDRALALFSFPSLAAYETYRGRFGVDPEFVAADKIRDDSGCVLRYERTFMRPLLDAAP
;
A
#
# COMPACT_ATOMS: atom_id res chain seq x y z
N MET A 1 -0.62 14.34 10.89
CA MET A 1 -0.12 13.16 10.13
C MET A 1 -0.99 11.97 10.43
N ILE A 2 -1.32 11.22 9.41
CA ILE A 2 -1.99 9.93 9.55
C ILE A 2 -1.17 8.86 8.86
N THR A 3 -1.27 7.63 9.36
CA THR A 3 -0.63 6.47 8.76
C THR A 3 -1.70 5.48 8.34
N CYS A 4 -1.64 5.08 7.08
CA CYS A 4 -2.50 4.05 6.54
C CYS A 4 -1.81 2.70 6.73
N VAL A 5 -2.53 1.78 7.36
CA VAL A 5 -2.09 0.39 7.53
C VAL A 5 -2.99 -0.46 6.66
N VAL A 6 -2.42 -1.13 5.68
CA VAL A 6 -3.17 -2.05 4.83
C VAL A 6 -2.73 -3.46 5.15
N ASP A 7 -3.69 -4.24 5.66
CA ASP A 7 -3.53 -5.67 5.91
C ASP A 7 -4.01 -6.43 4.68
N TYR A 8 -3.11 -7.20 4.06
CA TYR A 8 -3.45 -7.98 2.88
C TYR A 8 -3.48 -9.46 3.22
N THR A 9 -4.47 -10.14 2.67
CA THR A 9 -4.41 -11.60 2.49
C THR A 9 -4.08 -11.82 1.03
N ILE A 10 -2.94 -12.45 0.76
CA ILE A 10 -2.43 -12.67 -0.59
C ILE A 10 -2.49 -14.15 -0.95
N ASP A 11 -2.50 -14.43 -2.26
CA ASP A 11 -2.34 -15.80 -2.75
C ASP A 11 -0.86 -16.19 -2.60
N PRO A 12 -0.53 -17.17 -1.75
CA PRO A 12 0.87 -17.53 -1.49
C PRO A 12 1.60 -18.06 -2.72
N ARG A 13 0.87 -18.43 -3.77
CA ARG A 13 1.46 -18.85 -5.04
C ARG A 13 1.80 -17.68 -5.95
N LYS A 14 1.42 -16.46 -5.57
CA LYS A 14 1.55 -15.26 -6.40
C LYS A 14 2.28 -14.14 -5.68
N THR A 15 3.22 -14.49 -4.82
CA THR A 15 4.01 -13.51 -4.07
C THR A 15 4.83 -12.62 -4.99
N ALA A 16 5.36 -13.17 -6.09
CA ALA A 16 6.14 -12.38 -7.04
C ALA A 16 5.29 -11.30 -7.73
N GLU A 17 4.06 -11.63 -8.08
CA GLU A 17 3.11 -10.66 -8.67
C GLU A 17 2.74 -9.60 -7.65
N PHE A 18 2.54 -9.99 -6.39
CA PHE A 18 2.27 -9.04 -5.32
C PHE A 18 3.46 -8.09 -5.12
N GLU A 19 4.70 -8.56 -5.20
CA GLU A 19 5.88 -7.70 -5.09
C GLU A 19 5.93 -6.66 -6.20
N ARG A 20 5.59 -7.02 -7.43
CA ARG A 20 5.53 -6.07 -8.54
C ARG A 20 4.48 -4.99 -8.28
N PHE A 21 3.30 -5.40 -7.83
CA PHE A 21 2.23 -4.50 -7.42
C PHE A 21 2.70 -3.55 -6.31
N ALA A 22 3.32 -4.09 -5.27
CA ALA A 22 3.83 -3.31 -4.14
C ALA A 22 4.87 -2.28 -4.55
N ARG A 23 5.82 -2.64 -5.40
CA ARG A 23 6.87 -1.72 -5.88
C ARG A 23 6.26 -0.54 -6.64
N ALA A 24 5.25 -0.80 -7.46
CA ALA A 24 4.55 0.26 -8.18
C ALA A 24 3.88 1.25 -7.21
N TRP A 25 3.21 0.74 -6.18
CA TRP A 25 2.51 1.58 -5.21
C TRP A 25 3.46 2.39 -4.32
N ILE A 26 4.62 1.85 -3.96
CA ILE A 26 5.62 2.61 -3.19
C ILE A 26 5.98 3.89 -3.94
N GLY A 27 6.25 3.79 -5.23
CA GLY A 27 6.58 4.93 -6.06
C GLY A 27 5.44 5.94 -6.18
N LEU A 28 4.21 5.45 -6.33
CA LEU A 28 3.03 6.30 -6.47
C LEU A 28 2.73 7.10 -5.20
N VAL A 29 2.81 6.47 -4.04
CA VAL A 29 2.62 7.16 -2.76
C VAL A 29 3.64 8.29 -2.61
N SER A 30 4.92 8.01 -2.87
CA SER A 30 5.99 9.00 -2.78
C SER A 30 5.79 10.15 -3.75
N LYS A 31 5.38 9.85 -4.97
CA LYS A 31 5.16 10.86 -6.02
C LYS A 31 4.02 11.82 -5.66
N HIS A 32 3.03 11.35 -4.91
CA HIS A 32 1.82 12.10 -4.61
C HIS A 32 1.77 12.63 -3.17
N GLY A 33 2.91 12.89 -2.58
CA GLY A 33 3.00 13.61 -1.31
C GLY A 33 2.95 12.77 -0.06
N GLY A 34 2.95 11.45 -0.19
CA GLY A 34 3.01 10.53 0.94
C GLY A 34 4.43 10.08 1.24
N GLN A 35 4.57 9.40 2.36
CA GLN A 35 5.81 8.74 2.74
C GLN A 35 5.50 7.25 2.93
N HIS A 36 6.06 6.41 2.09
CA HIS A 36 5.89 4.97 2.22
C HIS A 36 6.92 4.41 3.20
N HIS A 37 6.46 3.63 4.16
CA HIS A 37 7.33 2.97 5.15
C HIS A 37 7.69 1.56 4.75
N GLY A 38 7.19 1.12 3.62
CA GLY A 38 7.49 -0.17 3.03
C GLY A 38 6.34 -1.16 3.10
N TYR A 39 6.49 -2.22 2.32
CA TYR A 39 5.67 -3.41 2.43
C TYR A 39 6.43 -4.44 3.24
N PHE A 40 5.68 -5.24 3.97
CA PHE A 40 6.21 -6.37 4.73
C PHE A 40 5.59 -7.63 4.17
N LEU A 41 6.45 -8.52 3.69
CA LEU A 41 6.06 -9.72 2.98
C LEU A 41 6.25 -10.95 3.88
N PRO A 42 5.58 -12.07 3.56
CA PRO A 42 5.79 -13.29 4.32
C PRO A 42 7.27 -13.71 4.32
N ALA A 43 7.80 -13.99 5.48
CA ALA A 43 9.15 -14.51 5.63
C ALA A 43 9.10 -15.85 6.35
N GLU A 44 8.53 -15.86 7.54
CA GLU A 44 8.32 -17.10 8.31
C GLU A 44 6.99 -16.99 9.05
N GLY A 45 6.27 -18.09 9.14
CA GLY A 45 4.93 -18.10 9.71
C GLY A 45 3.88 -18.11 8.62
N ALA A 46 2.87 -17.24 8.70
CA ALA A 46 1.81 -17.17 7.71
C ALA A 46 2.37 -16.82 6.32
N SER A 47 1.98 -17.59 5.31
CA SER A 47 2.45 -17.42 3.94
C SER A 47 1.56 -16.50 3.09
N ASP A 48 0.41 -16.10 3.62
CA ASP A 48 -0.63 -15.37 2.91
C ASP A 48 -0.87 -13.97 3.47
N ARG A 49 -0.02 -13.48 4.36
CA ARG A 49 -0.18 -12.18 5.00
C ARG A 49 0.90 -11.20 4.57
N ALA A 50 0.48 -10.00 4.21
CA ALA A 50 1.38 -8.90 3.91
C ALA A 50 0.83 -7.60 4.51
N LEU A 51 1.70 -6.63 4.73
CA LEU A 51 1.35 -5.33 5.28
C LEU A 51 1.94 -4.23 4.42
N ALA A 52 1.21 -3.12 4.29
CA ALA A 52 1.75 -1.87 3.78
C ALA A 52 1.53 -0.77 4.81
N LEU A 53 2.52 0.07 5.00
CA LEU A 53 2.45 1.21 5.90
C LEU A 53 2.89 2.45 5.14
N PHE A 54 2.03 3.47 5.10
CA PHE A 54 2.40 4.75 4.50
C PHE A 54 1.66 5.90 5.17
N SER A 55 2.27 7.07 5.16
CA SER A 55 1.75 8.24 5.86
C SER A 55 1.51 9.41 4.91
N PHE A 56 0.50 10.21 5.24
CA PHE A 56 0.22 11.48 4.60
C PHE A 56 0.13 12.57 5.68
N PRO A 57 0.36 13.85 5.32
CA PRO A 57 0.25 14.92 6.30
C PRO A 57 -1.12 15.03 6.95
N SER A 58 -2.19 14.65 6.23
CA SER A 58 -3.56 14.74 6.70
C SER A 58 -4.46 13.79 5.94
N LEU A 59 -5.68 13.57 6.44
CA LEU A 59 -6.70 12.84 5.70
C LEU A 59 -7.06 13.53 4.39
N ALA A 60 -7.07 14.88 4.37
CA ALA A 60 -7.33 15.64 3.16
C ALA A 60 -6.28 15.35 2.08
N ALA A 61 -5.00 15.29 2.46
CA ALA A 61 -3.93 14.94 1.54
C ALA A 61 -4.10 13.51 1.00
N TYR A 62 -4.50 12.57 1.85
CA TYR A 62 -4.80 11.22 1.44
C TYR A 62 -5.97 11.17 0.45
N GLU A 63 -7.03 11.93 0.70
CA GLU A 63 -8.19 11.99 -0.21
C GLU A 63 -7.79 12.49 -1.60
N THR A 64 -6.92 13.49 -1.66
CA THR A 64 -6.40 13.99 -2.94
C THR A 64 -5.66 12.89 -3.70
N TYR A 65 -4.80 12.16 -3.01
CA TYR A 65 -4.09 11.01 -3.57
C TYR A 65 -5.07 9.93 -4.05
N ARG A 66 -6.06 9.59 -3.23
CA ARG A 66 -7.05 8.59 -3.58
C ARG A 66 -7.90 9.00 -4.79
N GLY A 67 -8.13 10.28 -4.98
CA GLY A 67 -8.86 10.80 -6.13
C GLY A 67 -8.20 10.50 -7.48
N ARG A 68 -6.93 10.08 -7.47
CA ARG A 68 -6.22 9.67 -8.68
C ARG A 68 -6.48 8.22 -9.10
N PHE A 69 -7.04 7.43 -8.19
CA PHE A 69 -7.33 6.02 -8.46
C PHE A 69 -8.33 5.89 -9.61
N GLY A 70 -8.05 5.02 -10.55
CA GLY A 70 -8.91 4.80 -11.70
C GLY A 70 -8.87 5.88 -12.77
N VAL A 71 -8.18 7.00 -12.53
CA VAL A 71 -8.09 8.14 -13.44
C VAL A 71 -6.67 8.30 -13.98
N ASP A 72 -5.67 8.30 -13.10
CA ASP A 72 -4.27 8.45 -13.48
C ASP A 72 -3.76 7.14 -14.09
N PRO A 73 -3.16 7.17 -15.30
CA PRO A 73 -2.68 5.94 -15.96
C PRO A 73 -1.70 5.11 -15.15
N GLU A 74 -0.86 5.74 -14.31
CA GLU A 74 0.09 5.00 -13.48
C GLU A 74 -0.62 4.20 -12.39
N PHE A 75 -1.67 4.77 -11.78
CA PHE A 75 -2.49 4.07 -10.80
C PHE A 75 -3.26 2.93 -11.45
N VAL A 76 -3.80 3.16 -12.64
CA VAL A 76 -4.53 2.13 -13.40
C VAL A 76 -3.59 0.97 -13.72
N ALA A 77 -2.36 1.26 -14.15
CA ALA A 77 -1.36 0.23 -14.46
C ALA A 77 -0.98 -0.59 -13.22
N ALA A 78 -0.81 0.06 -12.07
CA ALA A 78 -0.49 -0.63 -10.82
C ALA A 78 -1.63 -1.56 -10.38
N ASP A 79 -2.86 -1.08 -10.43
CA ASP A 79 -4.03 -1.88 -10.08
C ASP A 79 -4.24 -3.06 -11.04
N LYS A 80 -3.85 -2.89 -12.31
CA LYS A 80 -3.94 -3.95 -13.30
C LYS A 80 -3.08 -5.15 -12.95
N ILE A 81 -1.92 -4.94 -12.33
CA ILE A 81 -1.06 -6.04 -11.85
C ILE A 81 -1.84 -6.89 -10.84
N ARG A 82 -2.49 -6.24 -9.90
CA ARG A 82 -3.32 -6.90 -8.88
C ARG A 82 -4.48 -7.65 -9.53
N ASP A 83 -5.21 -6.98 -10.40
CA ASP A 83 -6.45 -7.51 -10.97
C ASP A 83 -6.17 -8.67 -11.93
N ASP A 84 -5.17 -8.54 -12.79
CA ASP A 84 -4.82 -9.59 -13.75
C ASP A 84 -4.26 -10.83 -13.07
N SER A 85 -3.48 -10.67 -12.01
CA SER A 85 -2.85 -11.79 -11.32
C SER A 85 -3.76 -12.44 -10.27
N GLY A 86 -4.67 -11.67 -9.69
CA GLY A 86 -5.45 -12.12 -8.55
C GLY A 86 -4.62 -12.34 -7.29
N CYS A 87 -3.49 -11.65 -7.17
CA CYS A 87 -2.56 -11.86 -6.07
C CYS A 87 -3.10 -11.40 -4.71
N VAL A 88 -4.04 -10.47 -4.68
CA VAL A 88 -4.69 -10.00 -3.46
C VAL A 88 -6.06 -10.66 -3.34
N LEU A 89 -6.24 -11.46 -2.30
CA LEU A 89 -7.52 -12.14 -2.04
C LEU A 89 -8.47 -11.25 -1.26
N ARG A 90 -7.94 -10.49 -0.31
CA ARG A 90 -8.69 -9.48 0.43
C ARG A 90 -7.71 -8.51 1.06
N TYR A 91 -8.22 -7.35 1.46
CA TYR A 91 -7.43 -6.40 2.24
C TYR A 91 -8.34 -5.61 3.18
N GLU A 92 -7.72 -5.08 4.23
CA GLU A 92 -8.38 -4.18 5.17
C GLU A 92 -7.49 -2.96 5.36
N ARG A 93 -8.09 -1.77 5.27
CA ARG A 93 -7.38 -0.51 5.40
C ARG A 93 -7.79 0.17 6.70
N THR A 94 -6.81 0.54 7.52
CA THR A 94 -7.03 1.24 8.77
C THR A 94 -6.17 2.49 8.80
N PHE A 95 -6.76 3.60 9.24
CA PHE A 95 -6.01 4.83 9.44
C PHE A 95 -5.69 4.98 10.91
N MET A 96 -4.42 5.23 11.21
CA MET A 96 -3.91 5.33 12.56
C MET A 96 -3.12 6.61 12.74
N ARG A 97 -3.10 7.13 13.95
CA ARG A 97 -2.26 8.27 14.29
C ARG A 97 -0.93 7.72 14.81
N PRO A 98 0.20 8.01 14.15
CA PRO A 98 1.47 7.51 14.64
C PRO A 98 1.84 8.20 15.95
N LEU A 99 2.28 7.42 16.92
CA LEU A 99 2.85 7.94 18.16
C LEU A 99 4.36 7.88 18.02
N LEU A 100 4.94 9.01 17.67
CA LEU A 100 6.38 9.14 17.46
C LEU A 100 6.91 10.23 18.39
N ASP A 101 8.07 10.01 18.95
CA ASP A 101 8.73 11.04 19.70
C ASP A 101 9.12 12.18 18.76
N ALA A 102 8.97 13.40 19.25
CA ALA A 102 9.33 14.56 18.46
C ALA A 102 10.81 14.48 18.12
N ALA A 103 11.12 14.70 16.83
CA ALA A 103 12.52 14.80 16.43
C ALA A 103 13.16 16.03 17.10
N PRO A 104 14.37 15.91 17.62
CA PRO A 104 15.06 17.06 18.20
C PRO A 104 15.38 18.11 17.15
#